data_ed846f58686990b4d2f888a114b17622
#
_entry.id   ed846f58686990b4d2f888a114b17622
#
_cell.length_a   1.000
_cell.length_b   1.000
_cell.length_c   1.000
_cell.angle_alpha   90.00
_cell.angle_beta   90.00
_cell.angle_gamma   90.00
#
_symmetry.space_group_name_H-M   'P 1'
#
loop_
_entity.id
_entity.type
_entity.pdbx_description
1 polymer ?
#
loop_
_entity_poly.entity_id
_entity_poly.type
_entity_poly.pdbx_seq_one_letter_code
_entity_poly.pdbx_strand_id
1 'polypeptide(L)'
;MNHSAKRRAMIIACFLAALPAGCANSPKNAVQLPIVPPQSGLSEKARQEQQQAILKVHHQTLRQLYRLKPLTKAEIQQAAGYGMFEINGLNAILAETHGRGVVFEKATGKATYMHLARTDLQPGATLQPYRQVLIFHNAQKLKQFIASGSPANISSDPDIKVYHLDTKGIAVQADWGARYFPDTDLNETTPPPGR
;
A
#
# COMPACT_ATOMS: atom_id res chain seq x y z
N MET A 1 46.52 -37.38 26.51
CA MET A 1 47.81 -36.69 26.37
C MET A 1 47.46 -35.22 26.27
N ASN A 2 47.37 -34.55 27.41
CA ASN A 2 48.33 -33.69 28.12
C ASN A 2 48.90 -32.58 27.23
N HIS A 3 48.52 -31.35 27.52
CA HIS A 3 49.32 -30.28 28.16
C HIS A 3 48.44 -29.00 28.11
N SER A 4 47.97 -28.52 29.24
CA SER A 4 48.62 -27.72 30.27
C SER A 4 48.84 -26.24 29.89
N ALA A 5 48.00 -25.45 30.54
CA ALA A 5 48.21 -24.20 31.27
C ALA A 5 49.31 -23.21 30.80
N LYS A 6 48.93 -21.92 30.77
CA LYS A 6 49.66 -20.88 31.54
C LYS A 6 48.83 -19.60 31.71
N ARG A 7 48.41 -19.34 32.95
CA ARG A 7 47.97 -18.05 33.47
C ARG A 7 49.14 -17.05 33.43
N ARG A 8 48.89 -15.83 32.98
CA ARG A 8 49.71 -14.68 33.36
C ARG A 8 48.76 -13.56 33.81
N ALA A 9 48.80 -13.35 35.14
CA ALA A 9 48.31 -12.16 35.79
C ALA A 9 49.26 -11.01 35.47
N MET A 10 48.73 -9.84 35.13
CA MET A 10 49.49 -8.61 35.06
C MET A 10 48.70 -7.51 35.76
N ILE A 11 49.20 -7.17 36.92
CA ILE A 11 48.79 -6.05 37.78
C ILE A 11 49.39 -4.78 37.18
N ILE A 12 48.58 -3.77 36.90
CA ILE A 12 49.07 -2.41 36.65
C ILE A 12 48.12 -1.38 37.27
N ALA A 13 48.63 -0.86 38.38
CA ALA A 13 48.66 0.50 38.91
C ALA A 13 47.55 1.50 38.54
N CYS A 14 46.91 1.96 39.63
CA CYS A 14 46.12 3.17 39.72
C CYS A 14 46.92 4.42 39.32
N PHE A 15 46.37 5.23 38.40
CA PHE A 15 46.71 6.63 38.28
C PHE A 15 45.45 7.46 38.54
N LEU A 16 45.37 8.07 39.71
CA LEU A 16 44.47 9.16 40.01
C LEU A 16 44.93 10.39 39.25
N ALA A 17 44.18 10.84 38.28
CA ALA A 17 44.29 12.17 37.70
C ALA A 17 43.06 12.99 38.11
N ALA A 18 43.30 13.97 38.98
CA ALA A 18 42.33 15.00 39.34
C ALA A 18 42.06 15.91 38.15
N LEU A 19 40.82 16.00 37.73
CA LEU A 19 40.35 16.95 36.71
C LEU A 19 39.71 18.16 37.39
N PRO A 20 40.02 19.39 36.95
CA PRO A 20 39.42 20.61 37.52
C PRO A 20 37.97 20.74 37.07
N ALA A 21 37.09 21.12 37.99
CA ALA A 21 35.72 21.49 37.76
C ALA A 21 35.63 22.77 36.90
N GLY A 22 35.43 22.61 35.58
CA GLY A 22 35.09 23.70 34.69
C GLY A 22 33.58 23.97 34.76
N CYS A 23 33.20 25.10 35.37
CA CYS A 23 31.84 25.63 35.27
C CYS A 23 31.55 26.01 33.80
N ALA A 24 30.87 25.15 33.07
CA ALA A 24 30.33 25.51 31.78
C ALA A 24 29.03 26.31 32.00
N ASN A 25 29.06 27.62 31.76
CA ASN A 25 27.91 28.47 31.63
C ASN A 25 27.09 27.96 30.40
N SER A 26 26.01 27.27 30.67
CA SER A 26 25.01 26.95 29.63
C SER A 26 24.36 28.24 29.18
N PRO A 27 24.30 28.53 27.85
CA PRO A 27 23.56 29.68 27.36
C PRO A 27 22.06 29.43 27.58
N LYS A 28 21.45 30.27 28.42
CA LYS A 28 20.01 30.21 28.79
C LYS A 28 19.03 30.65 27.68
N ASN A 29 19.38 30.56 26.42
CA ASN A 29 18.49 30.86 25.29
C ASN A 29 18.64 29.84 24.15
N ALA A 30 18.50 28.57 24.48
CA ALA A 30 18.13 27.63 23.44
C ALA A 30 16.64 27.89 23.12
N VAL A 31 16.36 28.53 21.99
CA VAL A 31 15.01 28.59 21.43
C VAL A 31 14.59 27.13 21.21
N GLN A 32 13.78 26.60 22.12
CA GLN A 32 13.11 25.34 21.92
C GLN A 32 12.12 25.56 20.78
N LEU A 33 12.53 25.18 19.58
CA LEU A 33 11.58 25.01 18.49
C LEU A 33 10.51 24.03 18.99
N PRO A 34 9.22 24.37 18.83
CA PRO A 34 8.16 23.45 19.23
C PRO A 34 8.41 22.11 18.50
N ILE A 35 8.53 21.03 19.27
CA ILE A 35 8.57 19.67 18.75
C ILE A 35 7.17 19.44 18.19
N VAL A 36 6.99 19.74 16.91
CA VAL A 36 5.79 19.32 16.17
C VAL A 36 5.89 17.78 16.14
N PRO A 37 4.97 17.05 16.78
CA PRO A 37 4.97 15.61 16.66
C PRO A 37 4.90 15.27 15.18
N PRO A 38 5.61 14.21 14.72
CA PRO A 38 5.51 13.79 13.35
C PRO A 38 4.03 13.55 13.02
N GLN A 39 3.49 14.33 12.11
CA GLN A 39 2.12 14.13 11.64
C GLN A 39 2.12 12.77 10.93
N SER A 40 1.62 11.76 11.61
CA SER A 40 1.34 10.45 11.02
C SER A 40 0.16 10.64 10.07
N GLY A 41 0.43 10.70 8.78
CA GLY A 41 -0.60 10.85 7.75
C GLY A 41 -0.17 11.77 6.61
N LEU A 42 -0.80 11.62 5.48
CA LEU A 42 -0.60 12.50 4.33
C LEU A 42 -1.21 13.89 4.60
N SER A 43 -0.55 14.96 4.15
CA SER A 43 -1.20 16.27 4.10
C SER A 43 -2.43 16.20 3.20
N GLU A 44 -3.44 17.05 3.46
CA GLU A 44 -4.67 17.10 2.65
C GLU A 44 -4.36 17.27 1.16
N LYS A 45 -3.42 18.15 0.82
CA LYS A 45 -2.97 18.36 -0.56
C LYS A 45 -2.38 17.08 -1.16
N ALA A 46 -1.49 16.41 -0.45
CA ALA A 46 -0.86 15.17 -0.93
C ALA A 46 -1.90 14.05 -1.10
N ARG A 47 -2.87 13.96 -0.19
CA ARG A 47 -4.00 13.03 -0.28
C ARG A 47 -4.81 13.27 -1.55
N GLN A 48 -5.24 14.50 -1.79
CA GLN A 48 -6.02 14.87 -2.97
C GLN A 48 -5.25 14.60 -4.27
N GLU A 49 -3.96 14.94 -4.32
CA GLU A 49 -3.11 14.67 -5.49
C GLU A 49 -3.02 13.16 -5.78
N GLN A 50 -2.85 12.34 -4.74
CA GLN A 50 -2.81 10.88 -4.92
C GLN A 50 -4.16 10.30 -5.34
N GLN A 51 -5.27 10.76 -4.73
CA GLN A 51 -6.61 10.35 -5.14
C GLN A 51 -6.88 10.72 -6.60
N GLN A 52 -6.54 11.93 -7.02
CA GLN A 52 -6.70 12.38 -8.41
C GLN A 52 -5.85 11.55 -9.38
N ALA A 53 -4.62 11.19 -9.00
CA ALA A 53 -3.76 10.33 -9.81
C ALA A 53 -4.40 8.96 -10.02
N ILE A 54 -4.93 8.33 -8.96
CA ILE A 54 -5.64 7.04 -9.05
C ILE A 54 -6.89 7.17 -9.92
N LEU A 55 -7.69 8.22 -9.75
CA LEU A 55 -8.90 8.46 -10.56
C LEU A 55 -8.58 8.70 -12.03
N LYS A 56 -7.48 9.38 -12.34
CA LYS A 56 -7.02 9.54 -13.73
C LYS A 56 -6.72 8.19 -14.38
N VAL A 57 -5.97 7.33 -13.70
CA VAL A 57 -5.67 5.97 -14.19
C VAL A 57 -6.95 5.15 -14.33
N HIS A 58 -7.86 5.23 -13.36
CA HIS A 58 -9.17 4.59 -13.42
C HIS A 58 -9.94 4.97 -14.67
N HIS A 59 -10.09 6.27 -14.97
CA HIS A 59 -10.78 6.72 -16.17
C HIS A 59 -10.12 6.26 -17.48
N GLN A 60 -8.79 6.25 -17.51
CA GLN A 60 -8.04 5.74 -18.67
C GLN A 60 -8.26 4.24 -18.86
N THR A 61 -8.25 3.48 -17.77
CA THR A 61 -8.44 2.01 -17.79
C THR A 61 -9.84 1.64 -18.27
N LEU A 62 -10.88 2.30 -17.75
CA LEU A 62 -12.24 2.05 -18.20
C LEU A 62 -12.44 2.40 -19.68
N ARG A 63 -11.88 3.51 -20.17
CA ARG A 63 -11.95 3.82 -21.61
C ARG A 63 -11.27 2.74 -22.45
N GLN A 64 -10.11 2.22 -22.02
CA GLN A 64 -9.42 1.13 -22.69
C GLN A 64 -10.27 -0.14 -22.67
N LEU A 65 -10.81 -0.52 -21.51
CA LEU A 65 -11.67 -1.68 -21.34
C LEU A 65 -12.89 -1.63 -22.28
N TYR A 66 -13.60 -0.51 -22.30
CA TYR A 66 -14.80 -0.34 -23.13
C TYR A 66 -14.48 -0.38 -24.61
N ARG A 67 -13.33 0.15 -25.04
CA ARG A 67 -12.88 0.08 -26.43
C ARG A 67 -12.57 -1.35 -26.86
N LEU A 68 -11.87 -2.10 -26.00
CA LEU A 68 -11.44 -3.47 -26.32
C LEU A 68 -12.55 -4.50 -26.09
N LYS A 69 -13.47 -4.23 -25.17
CA LYS A 69 -14.58 -5.13 -24.81
C LYS A 69 -15.85 -4.34 -24.49
N PRO A 70 -16.59 -3.86 -25.51
CA PRO A 70 -17.71 -2.93 -25.34
C PRO A 70 -18.82 -3.41 -24.40
N LEU A 71 -19.07 -4.71 -24.33
CA LEU A 71 -20.09 -5.30 -23.45
C LEU A 71 -19.82 -5.06 -21.96
N THR A 72 -18.57 -4.79 -21.57
CA THR A 72 -18.23 -4.53 -20.17
C THR A 72 -18.83 -3.22 -19.66
N LYS A 73 -19.20 -2.30 -20.54
CA LYS A 73 -19.89 -1.07 -20.13
C LYS A 73 -21.26 -1.39 -19.51
N ALA A 74 -22.04 -2.24 -20.16
CA ALA A 74 -23.35 -2.67 -19.65
C ALA A 74 -23.17 -3.51 -18.38
N GLU A 75 -22.16 -4.39 -18.35
CA GLU A 75 -21.85 -5.22 -17.20
C GLU A 75 -21.53 -4.37 -15.96
N ILE A 76 -20.67 -3.35 -16.07
CA ILE A 76 -20.36 -2.41 -14.98
C ILE A 76 -21.61 -1.61 -14.59
N GLN A 77 -22.46 -1.23 -15.56
CA GLN A 77 -23.71 -0.51 -15.26
C GLN A 77 -24.71 -1.33 -14.45
N GLN A 78 -24.72 -2.65 -14.59
CA GLN A 78 -25.61 -3.56 -13.87
C GLN A 78 -25.01 -4.09 -12.56
N ALA A 79 -23.71 -3.96 -12.37
CA ALA A 79 -23.01 -4.45 -11.20
C ALA A 79 -23.38 -3.69 -9.92
N ALA A 80 -23.21 -4.31 -8.75
CA ALA A 80 -23.31 -3.65 -7.44
C ALA A 80 -22.21 -2.62 -7.23
N GLY A 81 -21.04 -2.88 -7.81
CA GLY A 81 -19.89 -1.99 -7.80
C GLY A 81 -18.75 -2.55 -8.61
N TYR A 82 -17.66 -1.82 -8.67
CA TYR A 82 -16.48 -2.24 -9.40
C TYR A 82 -15.22 -1.59 -8.82
N GLY A 83 -14.08 -2.24 -8.98
CA GLY A 83 -12.78 -1.74 -8.58
C GLY A 83 -11.81 -1.70 -9.76
N MET A 84 -10.84 -0.79 -9.70
CA MET A 84 -9.73 -0.74 -10.63
C MET A 84 -8.43 -0.60 -9.86
N PHE A 85 -7.45 -1.42 -10.23
CA PHE A 85 -6.12 -1.44 -9.63
C PHE A 85 -5.06 -1.33 -10.72
N GLU A 86 -4.02 -0.55 -10.44
CA GLU A 86 -2.80 -0.49 -11.23
C GLU A 86 -1.68 -1.16 -10.46
N ILE A 87 -1.07 -2.17 -11.06
CA ILE A 87 0.02 -2.95 -10.48
C ILE A 87 1.30 -2.58 -11.21
N ASN A 88 2.17 -1.82 -10.57
CA ASN A 88 3.37 -1.25 -11.16
C ASN A 88 4.58 -1.21 -10.22
N GLY A 89 4.43 -1.69 -8.98
CA GLY A 89 5.50 -1.77 -8.00
C GLY A 89 6.02 -3.20 -7.82
N LEU A 90 7.33 -3.37 -7.72
CA LEU A 90 8.00 -4.63 -7.45
C LEU A 90 8.98 -4.48 -6.29
N ASN A 91 8.81 -5.31 -5.26
CA ASN A 91 9.85 -5.55 -4.27
C ASN A 91 10.59 -6.84 -4.65
N ALA A 92 11.74 -6.72 -5.29
CA ALA A 92 12.50 -7.85 -5.81
C ALA A 92 13.06 -8.76 -4.69
N ILE A 93 13.31 -8.22 -3.49
CA ILE A 93 13.83 -8.99 -2.34
C ILE A 93 12.75 -9.91 -1.79
N LEU A 94 11.52 -9.43 -1.67
CA LEU A 94 10.39 -10.18 -1.14
C LEU A 94 9.62 -10.94 -2.22
N ALA A 95 10.01 -10.81 -3.50
CA ALA A 95 9.26 -11.30 -4.65
C ALA A 95 7.78 -10.87 -4.62
N GLU A 96 7.53 -9.63 -4.21
CA GLU A 96 6.20 -9.08 -4.00
C GLU A 96 5.91 -7.94 -4.97
N THR A 97 4.75 -7.97 -5.61
CA THR A 97 4.27 -6.85 -6.42
C THR A 97 3.27 -6.02 -5.63
N HIS A 98 3.29 -4.72 -5.89
CA HIS A 98 2.40 -3.78 -5.25
C HIS A 98 1.58 -3.02 -6.29
N GLY A 99 0.37 -2.69 -5.89
CA GLY A 99 -0.53 -1.87 -6.66
C GLY A 99 -1.43 -1.03 -5.78
N ARG A 100 -2.12 -0.10 -6.40
CA ARG A 100 -3.12 0.74 -5.75
C ARG A 100 -4.30 0.95 -6.67
N GLY A 101 -5.44 1.23 -6.08
CA GLY A 101 -6.65 1.40 -6.85
C GLY A 101 -7.78 2.02 -6.06
N VAL A 102 -8.96 1.98 -6.66
CA VAL A 102 -10.18 2.51 -6.09
C VAL A 102 -11.33 1.58 -6.39
N VAL A 103 -12.21 1.40 -5.42
CA VAL A 103 -13.44 0.61 -5.51
C VAL A 103 -14.64 1.54 -5.36
N PHE A 104 -15.61 1.43 -6.27
CA PHE A 104 -16.83 2.21 -6.27
C PHE A 104 -18.02 1.33 -5.87
N GLU A 105 -18.73 1.74 -4.84
CA GLU A 105 -20.03 1.18 -4.46
C GLU A 105 -21.14 1.98 -5.14
N LYS A 106 -21.89 1.37 -6.05
CA LYS A 106 -22.86 2.11 -6.86
C LYS A 106 -24.07 2.59 -6.07
N ALA A 107 -24.50 1.83 -5.07
CA ALA A 107 -25.66 2.18 -4.25
C ALA A 107 -25.45 3.48 -3.45
N THR A 108 -24.22 3.76 -3.03
CA THR A 108 -23.89 4.92 -2.21
C THR A 108 -23.09 5.99 -2.95
N GLY A 109 -22.53 5.65 -4.12
CA GLY A 109 -21.56 6.47 -4.83
C GLY A 109 -20.21 6.58 -4.14
N LYS A 110 -19.98 5.83 -3.06
CA LYS A 110 -18.75 5.88 -2.26
C LYS A 110 -17.59 5.29 -3.04
N ALA A 111 -16.47 6.01 -3.03
CA ALA A 111 -15.16 5.53 -3.47
C ALA A 111 -14.33 5.12 -2.25
N THR A 112 -13.72 3.93 -2.31
CA THR A 112 -12.77 3.46 -1.31
C THR A 112 -11.44 3.19 -1.99
N TYR A 113 -10.38 3.87 -1.56
CA TYR A 113 -9.03 3.68 -2.06
C TYR A 113 -8.40 2.47 -1.36
N MET A 114 -7.67 1.66 -2.12
CA MET A 114 -7.10 0.41 -1.61
C MET A 114 -5.70 0.16 -2.18
N HIS A 115 -4.89 -0.55 -1.42
CA HIS A 115 -3.65 -1.16 -1.86
C HIS A 115 -3.88 -2.60 -2.31
N LEU A 116 -3.00 -3.06 -3.19
CA LEU A 116 -2.86 -4.46 -3.58
C LEU A 116 -1.43 -4.91 -3.29
N ALA A 117 -1.27 -6.09 -2.70
CA ALA A 117 -0.01 -6.80 -2.57
C ALA A 117 -0.16 -8.23 -3.08
N ARG A 118 0.84 -8.71 -3.81
CA ARG A 118 0.87 -10.06 -4.41
C ARG A 118 2.24 -10.69 -4.20
N THR A 119 2.27 -11.90 -3.66
CA THR A 119 3.50 -12.61 -3.22
C THR A 119 3.78 -13.90 -3.99
N ASP A 120 3.10 -14.15 -5.10
CA ASP A 120 3.21 -15.38 -5.90
C ASP A 120 4.25 -15.32 -7.01
N LEU A 121 5.14 -14.32 -6.99
CA LEU A 121 6.19 -14.20 -7.98
C LEU A 121 7.30 -15.21 -7.74
N GLN A 122 7.80 -15.78 -8.82
CA GLN A 122 9.03 -16.56 -8.78
C GLN A 122 10.23 -15.63 -8.56
N PRO A 123 11.25 -16.07 -7.80
CA PRO A 123 12.51 -15.33 -7.68
C PRO A 123 13.08 -14.99 -9.06
N GLY A 124 13.48 -13.74 -9.26
CA GLY A 124 14.00 -13.24 -10.54
C GLY A 124 12.94 -12.86 -11.57
N ALA A 125 11.65 -12.93 -11.23
CA ALA A 125 10.59 -12.44 -12.10
C ALA A 125 10.73 -10.93 -12.32
N THR A 126 10.44 -10.49 -13.55
CA THR A 126 10.32 -9.08 -13.88
C THR A 126 8.87 -8.66 -13.87
N LEU A 127 8.58 -7.52 -13.24
CA LEU A 127 7.24 -6.96 -13.28
C LEU A 127 6.95 -6.40 -14.68
N GLN A 128 5.89 -6.91 -15.30
CA GLN A 128 5.23 -6.25 -16.40
C GLN A 128 4.04 -5.47 -15.82
N PRO A 129 4.06 -4.13 -15.84
CA PRO A 129 2.94 -3.35 -15.30
C PRO A 129 1.62 -3.73 -16.00
N TYR A 130 0.58 -3.88 -15.19
CA TYR A 130 -0.75 -4.22 -15.68
C TYR A 130 -1.83 -3.56 -14.84
N ARG A 131 -3.06 -3.60 -15.33
CA ARG A 131 -4.23 -3.09 -14.63
C ARG A 131 -5.27 -4.17 -14.49
N GLN A 132 -5.99 -4.13 -13.38
CA GLN A 132 -7.11 -5.02 -13.13
C GLN A 132 -8.40 -4.23 -12.99
N VAL A 133 -9.49 -4.76 -13.53
CA VAL A 133 -10.84 -4.28 -13.26
C VAL A 133 -11.64 -5.43 -12.67
N LEU A 134 -12.12 -5.24 -11.45
CA LEU A 134 -12.97 -6.17 -10.72
C LEU A 134 -14.41 -5.70 -10.82
N ILE A 135 -15.33 -6.56 -11.22
CA ILE A 135 -16.75 -6.27 -11.29
C ILE A 135 -17.48 -7.14 -10.28
N PHE A 136 -18.18 -6.51 -9.36
CA PHE A 136 -18.92 -7.19 -8.28
C PHE A 136 -20.41 -7.23 -8.62
N HIS A 137 -20.93 -8.41 -8.92
CA HIS A 137 -22.35 -8.59 -9.20
C HIS A 137 -23.20 -8.65 -7.94
N ASN A 138 -22.60 -8.96 -6.79
CA ASN A 138 -23.24 -9.10 -5.50
C ASN A 138 -22.79 -7.99 -4.53
N ALA A 139 -23.76 -7.24 -3.98
CA ALA A 139 -23.49 -6.12 -3.07
C ALA A 139 -22.89 -6.56 -1.72
N GLN A 140 -23.26 -7.74 -1.22
CA GLN A 140 -22.70 -8.26 0.04
C GLN A 140 -21.22 -8.64 -0.15
N LYS A 141 -20.87 -9.26 -1.28
CA LYS A 141 -19.49 -9.57 -1.65
C LYS A 141 -18.64 -8.32 -1.81
N LEU A 142 -19.19 -7.27 -2.44
CA LEU A 142 -18.52 -5.98 -2.53
C LEU A 142 -18.23 -5.38 -1.14
N LYS A 143 -19.21 -5.37 -0.25
CA LYS A 143 -19.03 -4.87 1.13
C LYS A 143 -18.00 -5.68 1.90
N GLN A 144 -18.05 -6.99 1.79
CA GLN A 144 -17.07 -7.89 2.40
C GLN A 144 -15.66 -7.62 1.87
N PHE A 145 -15.53 -7.45 0.55
CA PHE A 145 -14.25 -7.10 -0.08
C PHE A 145 -13.67 -5.79 0.45
N ILE A 146 -14.50 -4.75 0.56
CA ILE A 146 -14.06 -3.44 1.07
C ILE A 146 -13.68 -3.52 2.56
N ALA A 147 -14.42 -4.29 3.37
CA ALA A 147 -14.25 -4.31 4.82
C ALA A 147 -13.09 -5.18 5.30
N SER A 148 -12.90 -6.34 4.68
CA SER A 148 -11.94 -7.35 5.18
C SER A 148 -10.67 -7.46 4.35
N GLY A 149 -10.57 -6.69 3.26
CA GLY A 149 -9.63 -7.05 2.21
C GLY A 149 -10.08 -8.36 1.54
N SER A 150 -9.46 -8.70 0.44
CA SER A 150 -9.88 -9.85 -0.33
C SER A 150 -9.32 -11.14 0.26
N PRO A 151 -10.11 -12.22 0.27
CA PRO A 151 -9.55 -13.56 0.30
C PRO A 151 -8.66 -13.78 -0.94
N ALA A 152 -7.62 -14.59 -0.79
CA ALA A 152 -6.58 -14.84 -1.79
C ALA A 152 -7.07 -15.34 -3.18
N ASN A 153 -8.36 -15.55 -3.38
CA ASN A 153 -8.93 -16.18 -4.58
C ASN A 153 -10.22 -15.48 -5.06
N ILE A 154 -10.17 -14.17 -5.26
CA ILE A 154 -11.33 -13.40 -5.77
C ILE A 154 -11.85 -13.98 -7.09
N SER A 155 -10.96 -14.40 -7.96
CA SER A 155 -11.29 -14.88 -9.29
C SER A 155 -11.98 -16.24 -9.33
N SER A 156 -12.03 -16.97 -8.22
CA SER A 156 -12.83 -18.20 -8.11
C SER A 156 -14.27 -17.91 -7.65
N ASP A 157 -14.58 -16.69 -7.25
CA ASP A 157 -15.93 -16.31 -6.84
C ASP A 157 -16.79 -15.96 -8.07
N PRO A 158 -17.89 -16.67 -8.34
CA PRO A 158 -18.72 -16.44 -9.51
C PRO A 158 -19.38 -15.05 -9.53
N ASP A 159 -19.49 -14.40 -8.37
CA ASP A 159 -20.06 -13.05 -8.24
C ASP A 159 -19.03 -11.94 -8.51
N ILE A 160 -17.76 -12.31 -8.75
CA ILE A 160 -16.69 -11.35 -8.99
C ILE A 160 -15.98 -11.69 -10.31
N LYS A 161 -16.01 -10.78 -11.25
CA LYS A 161 -15.32 -10.94 -12.52
C LYS A 161 -14.09 -10.07 -12.59
N VAL A 162 -12.97 -10.64 -13.00
CA VAL A 162 -11.68 -9.96 -13.08
C VAL A 162 -11.24 -9.84 -14.54
N TYR A 163 -11.00 -8.61 -14.97
CA TYR A 163 -10.36 -8.30 -16.24
C TYR A 163 -8.93 -7.84 -15.99
N HIS A 164 -8.01 -8.46 -16.70
CA HIS A 164 -6.60 -8.11 -16.68
C HIS A 164 -6.25 -7.38 -17.98
N LEU A 165 -5.70 -6.18 -17.87
CA LEU A 165 -5.32 -5.33 -19.00
C LEU A 165 -3.81 -5.09 -18.94
N ASP A 166 -3.13 -5.49 -19.98
CA ASP A 166 -1.70 -5.25 -20.18
C ASP A 166 -1.42 -4.66 -21.57
N THR A 167 -0.15 -4.64 -21.97
CA THR A 167 0.28 -4.19 -23.29
C THR A 167 -0.17 -5.13 -24.43
N LYS A 168 -0.53 -6.38 -24.12
CA LYS A 168 -0.95 -7.40 -25.09
C LYS A 168 -2.46 -7.39 -25.29
N GLY A 169 -3.23 -6.75 -24.40
CA GLY A 169 -4.68 -6.65 -24.54
C GLY A 169 -5.45 -6.89 -23.23
N ILE A 170 -6.55 -7.65 -23.34
CA ILE A 170 -7.42 -8.01 -22.22
C ILE A 170 -7.50 -9.51 -22.10
N ALA A 171 -7.33 -10.02 -20.89
CA ALA A 171 -7.66 -11.38 -20.50
C ALA A 171 -8.66 -11.37 -19.33
N VAL A 172 -9.52 -12.40 -19.26
CA VAL A 172 -10.22 -12.75 -18.03
C VAL A 172 -9.31 -13.73 -17.32
N GLN A 173 -8.73 -13.30 -16.21
CA GLN A 173 -7.68 -14.04 -15.55
C GLN A 173 -8.00 -14.26 -14.08
N ALA A 174 -7.62 -15.44 -13.58
CA ALA A 174 -7.64 -15.72 -12.15
C ALA A 174 -6.61 -14.83 -11.43
N ASP A 175 -7.03 -14.24 -10.33
CA ASP A 175 -6.18 -13.40 -9.49
C ASP A 175 -5.74 -14.20 -8.24
N TRP A 176 -4.78 -15.09 -8.45
CA TRP A 176 -4.22 -15.91 -7.39
C TRP A 176 -3.21 -15.11 -6.57
N GLY A 177 -3.25 -15.25 -5.24
CA GLY A 177 -2.24 -14.70 -4.35
C GLY A 177 -2.30 -13.19 -4.11
N ALA A 178 -3.23 -12.47 -4.71
CA ALA A 178 -3.42 -11.05 -4.43
C ALA A 178 -4.21 -10.82 -3.14
N ARG A 179 -3.74 -9.87 -2.34
CA ARG A 179 -4.43 -9.34 -1.16
C ARG A 179 -4.68 -7.85 -1.34
N TYR A 180 -5.84 -7.40 -0.90
CA TYR A 180 -6.26 -6.01 -1.03
C TYR A 180 -6.52 -5.44 0.36
N PHE A 181 -6.15 -4.20 0.59
CA PHE A 181 -6.27 -3.53 1.88
C PHE A 181 -6.81 -2.12 1.67
N PRO A 182 -7.75 -1.65 2.51
CA PRO A 182 -8.11 -0.23 2.51
C PRO A 182 -6.87 0.63 2.78
N ASP A 183 -6.71 1.68 1.98
CA ASP A 183 -5.68 2.69 2.21
C ASP A 183 -6.20 3.67 3.26
N THR A 184 -5.68 3.58 4.49
CA THR A 184 -6.12 4.42 5.60
C THR A 184 -5.86 5.89 5.31
N ASP A 185 -4.69 6.23 4.78
CA ASP A 185 -4.27 7.62 4.54
C ASP A 185 -5.13 8.30 3.46
N LEU A 186 -5.53 7.54 2.42
CA LEU A 186 -6.37 8.07 1.35
C LEU A 186 -7.86 8.07 1.69
N ASN A 187 -8.31 7.22 2.63
CA ASN A 187 -9.71 7.14 3.03
C ASN A 187 -10.04 7.98 4.27
N GLU A 188 -9.04 8.52 4.97
CA GLU A 188 -9.27 9.41 6.10
C GLU A 188 -10.03 10.67 5.65
N THR A 189 -11.13 10.93 6.31
CA THR A 189 -11.77 12.25 6.25
C THR A 189 -11.08 13.11 7.29
N THR A 190 -10.33 14.13 6.86
CA THR A 190 -9.81 15.12 7.80
C THR A 190 -11.00 15.71 8.57
N PRO A 191 -11.04 15.61 9.91
CA PRO A 191 -12.04 16.34 10.65
C PRO A 191 -11.90 17.82 10.33
N PRO A 192 -13.01 18.59 10.18
CA PRO A 192 -12.92 20.01 9.96
C PRO A 192 -12.08 20.64 11.08
N PRO A 193 -11.20 21.62 10.76
CA PRO A 193 -10.42 22.28 11.79
C PRO A 193 -11.37 22.78 12.85
N GLY A 194 -11.13 22.34 14.09
CA GLY A 194 -11.97 22.69 15.22
C GLY A 194 -12.12 24.22 15.31
N ARG A 195 -13.37 24.66 15.40
CA ARG A 195 -13.72 26.06 15.68
C ARG A 195 -13.37 26.40 17.13
#